data_9bad9a6e146ea57284bab6afedd0d3b5
#
_entry.id   9bad9a6e146ea57284bab6afedd0d3b5
#
_cell.length_a   1.000
_cell.length_b   1.000
_cell.length_c   1.000
_cell.angle_alpha   90.00
_cell.angle_beta   90.00
_cell.angle_gamma   90.00
#
_symmetry.space_group_name_H-M   'P 1'
#
loop_
_entity.id
_entity.type
_entity.pdbx_description
1 polymer ?
#
loop_
_entity_poly.entity_id
_entity_poly.type
_entity_poly.pdbx_seq_one_letter_code
_entity_poly.pdbx_strand_id
1 'polypeptide(L)'
;MSRAHTWLEAWQTDFSQMLRTPLDTRTGTLRAQPHAYPEALVASTLPGPLDAPAERLAVYNRQYWFRLLTVLHSELLLTARLFGLWHFNQYALRFLQKHPPRHYELRRIADGFEAFLAEAIQSESLQLEPTRPALPRAALLQAAKLDLSFARVFCAPPVPRLDLTHRAPAELLQLRFKPSAAYARFTESWPLVKLRRDCVEERADTALPLPAAHEQPRHWLLF
;
A
#
# COMPACT_ATOMS: atom_id res chain seq x y z
N MET A 1 18.97 34.06 15.45
CA MET A 1 18.69 32.60 15.48
C MET A 1 19.93 31.88 15.98
N SER A 2 19.81 31.02 16.99
CA SER A 2 20.95 30.39 17.65
C SER A 2 21.62 29.35 16.77
N ARG A 3 22.97 29.24 16.78
CA ARG A 3 23.77 28.21 16.09
C ARG A 3 23.27 26.75 16.35
N ALA A 4 22.68 26.52 17.50
CA ALA A 4 22.12 25.22 17.87
C ALA A 4 20.90 24.81 17.02
N HIS A 5 20.06 25.77 16.60
CA HIS A 5 18.92 25.51 15.72
C HIS A 5 19.34 25.06 14.32
N THR A 6 20.34 25.73 13.75
CA THR A 6 20.81 25.43 12.39
C THR A 6 21.45 24.04 12.28
N TRP A 7 22.20 23.63 13.32
CA TRP A 7 22.78 22.27 13.35
C TRP A 7 21.71 21.20 13.42
N LEU A 8 20.71 21.36 14.30
CA LEU A 8 19.63 20.38 14.47
C LEU A 8 18.79 20.23 13.21
N GLU A 9 18.47 21.35 12.53
CA GLU A 9 17.74 21.33 11.27
C GLU A 9 18.52 20.58 10.16
N ALA A 10 19.83 20.82 10.08
CA ALA A 10 20.70 20.11 9.11
C ALA A 10 20.71 18.60 9.43
N TRP A 11 20.90 18.25 10.70
CA TRP A 11 20.91 16.86 11.13
C TRP A 11 19.57 16.15 10.86
N GLN A 12 18.44 16.79 11.13
CA GLN A 12 17.10 16.25 10.84
C GLN A 12 16.88 16.06 9.33
N THR A 13 17.40 16.96 8.51
CA THR A 13 17.35 16.87 7.05
C THR A 13 18.12 15.66 6.56
N ASP A 14 19.35 15.49 7.01
CA ASP A 14 20.22 14.35 6.67
C ASP A 14 19.63 13.02 7.15
N PHE A 15 19.07 13.00 8.36
CA PHE A 15 18.39 11.82 8.91
C PHE A 15 17.16 11.46 8.09
N SER A 16 16.35 12.44 7.70
CA SER A 16 15.19 12.24 6.83
C SER A 16 15.59 11.72 5.45
N GLN A 17 16.69 12.24 4.88
CA GLN A 17 17.25 11.75 3.62
C GLN A 17 17.72 10.29 3.75
N MET A 18 18.44 9.96 4.81
CA MET A 18 18.87 8.59 5.11
C MET A 18 17.69 7.63 5.24
N LEU A 19 16.63 8.00 5.97
CA LEU A 19 15.42 7.17 6.08
C LEU A 19 14.80 6.87 4.71
N ARG A 20 14.80 7.85 3.81
CA ARG A 20 14.23 7.72 2.46
C ARG A 20 15.16 7.04 1.45
N THR A 21 16.42 6.77 1.80
CA THR A 21 17.31 5.98 0.94
C THR A 21 16.67 4.63 0.66
N PRO A 22 16.38 4.28 -0.62
CA PRO A 22 15.65 3.07 -0.94
C PRO A 22 16.41 1.81 -0.53
N LEU A 23 15.68 0.74 -0.24
CA LEU A 23 16.31 -0.56 -0.04
C LEU A 23 16.79 -1.13 -1.38
N ASP A 24 17.94 -1.81 -1.35
CA ASP A 24 18.45 -2.57 -2.49
C ASP A 24 17.68 -3.89 -2.65
N THR A 25 17.23 -4.17 -3.87
CA THR A 25 16.47 -5.37 -4.23
C THR A 25 17.24 -6.34 -5.14
N ARG A 26 18.49 -6.02 -5.52
CA ARG A 26 19.25 -6.77 -6.54
C ARG A 26 19.63 -8.19 -6.12
N THR A 27 19.74 -8.43 -4.82
CA THR A 27 20.22 -9.72 -4.27
C THR A 27 19.10 -10.69 -3.87
N GLY A 28 17.84 -10.45 -4.31
CA GLY A 28 16.70 -11.25 -3.87
C GLY A 28 16.25 -11.00 -2.43
N THR A 29 16.82 -10.00 -1.76
CA THR A 29 16.49 -9.57 -0.42
C THR A 29 16.42 -8.04 -0.34
N LEU A 30 15.67 -7.53 0.65
CA LEU A 30 15.58 -6.09 0.90
C LEU A 30 16.71 -5.68 1.85
N ARG A 31 17.70 -4.93 1.35
CA ARG A 31 18.86 -4.50 2.12
C ARG A 31 19.00 -2.99 2.17
N ALA A 32 19.37 -2.47 3.33
CA ALA A 32 19.79 -1.07 3.45
C ALA A 32 21.06 -0.82 2.61
N GLN A 33 21.26 0.44 2.25
CA GLN A 33 22.42 0.91 1.47
C GLN A 33 23.26 1.92 2.28
N PRO A 34 24.01 1.48 3.30
CA PRO A 34 24.74 2.39 4.21
C PRO A 34 25.72 3.31 3.50
N HIS A 35 26.26 2.88 2.36
CA HIS A 35 27.18 3.68 1.54
C HIS A 35 26.51 4.90 0.86
N ALA A 36 25.19 4.94 0.80
CA ALA A 36 24.42 6.05 0.22
C ALA A 36 23.93 7.05 1.27
N TYR A 37 24.32 6.91 2.55
CA TYR A 37 23.90 7.82 3.61
C TYR A 37 24.73 9.10 3.60
N PRO A 38 24.14 10.24 4.06
CA PRO A 38 24.91 11.49 4.19
C PRO A 38 26.09 11.33 5.11
N GLU A 39 27.29 11.70 4.62
CA GLU A 39 28.55 11.56 5.37
C GLU A 39 28.53 12.31 6.71
N ALA A 40 27.97 13.53 6.74
CA ALA A 40 27.85 14.35 7.95
C ALA A 40 27.00 13.64 9.02
N LEU A 41 25.92 12.96 8.63
CA LEU A 41 25.10 12.17 9.53
C LEU A 41 25.88 10.99 10.09
N VAL A 42 26.56 10.24 9.23
CA VAL A 42 27.37 9.08 9.66
C VAL A 42 28.47 9.52 10.63
N ALA A 43 29.20 10.61 10.30
CA ALA A 43 30.29 11.14 11.15
C ALA A 43 29.79 11.66 12.52
N SER A 44 28.54 12.15 12.58
CA SER A 44 27.94 12.63 13.85
C SER A 44 27.32 11.51 14.69
N THR A 45 27.24 10.30 14.15
CA THR A 45 26.64 9.14 14.83
C THR A 45 27.70 8.37 15.62
N LEU A 46 27.47 8.19 16.91
CA LEU A 46 28.40 7.40 17.74
C LEU A 46 28.39 5.92 17.32
N PRO A 47 29.57 5.26 17.31
CA PRO A 47 29.63 3.83 17.09
C PRO A 47 28.90 3.06 18.19
N GLY A 48 28.30 1.93 17.84
CA GLY A 48 27.77 0.98 18.83
C GLY A 48 28.85 0.00 19.29
N PRO A 49 28.54 -0.81 20.30
CA PRO A 49 29.48 -1.81 20.78
C PRO A 49 29.81 -2.91 19.76
N LEU A 50 28.94 -3.15 18.80
CA LEU A 50 29.06 -4.20 17.78
C LEU A 50 29.02 -3.68 16.34
N ASP A 51 28.54 -2.45 16.11
CA ASP A 51 28.23 -1.96 14.77
C ASP A 51 28.90 -0.60 14.48
N ALA A 52 29.32 -0.43 13.22
CA ALA A 52 29.75 0.87 12.70
C ALA A 52 28.55 1.86 12.67
N PRO A 53 28.82 3.20 12.73
CA PRO A 53 27.77 4.21 12.70
C PRO A 53 26.76 4.05 11.57
N ALA A 54 27.23 3.75 10.37
CA ALA A 54 26.36 3.56 9.19
C ALA A 54 25.43 2.32 9.33
N GLU A 55 25.91 1.23 9.93
CA GLU A 55 25.12 0.03 10.18
C GLU A 55 24.03 0.29 11.25
N ARG A 56 24.33 1.10 12.25
CA ARG A 56 23.31 1.54 13.22
C ARG A 56 22.21 2.35 12.56
N LEU A 57 22.56 3.26 11.67
CA LEU A 57 21.58 4.04 10.87
C LEU A 57 20.79 3.14 9.95
N ALA A 58 21.39 2.07 9.40
CA ALA A 58 20.71 1.11 8.55
C ALA A 58 19.53 0.39 9.24
N VAL A 59 19.58 0.23 10.56
CA VAL A 59 18.45 -0.32 11.34
C VAL A 59 17.23 0.57 11.19
N TYR A 60 17.37 1.90 11.35
CA TYR A 60 16.27 2.86 11.23
C TYR A 60 15.75 2.94 9.79
N ASN A 61 16.64 2.93 8.80
CA ASN A 61 16.25 2.90 7.38
C ASN A 61 15.41 1.65 7.07
N ARG A 62 15.85 0.46 7.47
CA ARG A 62 15.09 -0.78 7.29
C ARG A 62 13.74 -0.72 7.99
N GLN A 63 13.69 -0.26 9.25
CA GLN A 63 12.44 -0.13 10.00
C GLN A 63 11.45 0.82 9.32
N TYR A 64 11.93 1.93 8.78
CA TYR A 64 11.11 2.87 8.02
C TYR A 64 10.45 2.18 6.83
N TRP A 65 11.26 1.55 5.96
CA TRP A 65 10.74 0.90 4.77
C TRP A 65 9.86 -0.31 5.07
N PHE A 66 10.23 -1.15 6.03
CA PHE A 66 9.41 -2.31 6.40
C PHE A 66 8.06 -1.89 6.98
N ARG A 67 8.02 -0.81 7.74
CA ARG A 67 6.73 -0.27 8.23
C ARG A 67 5.85 0.17 7.08
N LEU A 68 6.39 0.90 6.10
CA LEU A 68 5.62 1.33 4.92
C LEU A 68 5.14 0.13 4.09
N LEU A 69 6.00 -0.86 3.85
CA LEU A 69 5.65 -2.08 3.13
C LEU A 69 4.58 -2.88 3.87
N THR A 70 4.67 -3.02 5.19
CA THR A 70 3.66 -3.72 6.00
C THR A 70 2.29 -3.07 5.86
N VAL A 71 2.23 -1.73 5.89
CA VAL A 71 0.95 -1.02 5.68
C VAL A 71 0.45 -1.24 4.25
N LEU A 72 1.30 -1.14 3.23
CA LEU A 72 0.88 -1.42 1.85
C LEU A 72 0.39 -2.86 1.67
N HIS A 73 0.99 -3.86 2.33
CA HIS A 73 0.50 -5.23 2.31
C HIS A 73 -0.89 -5.36 2.91
N SER A 74 -1.19 -4.62 3.99
CA SER A 74 -2.52 -4.65 4.61
C SER A 74 -3.58 -3.93 3.77
N GLU A 75 -3.22 -2.79 3.17
CA GLU A 75 -4.13 -2.03 2.32
C GLU A 75 -4.38 -2.69 0.95
N LEU A 76 -3.38 -3.40 0.41
CA LEU A 76 -3.39 -4.07 -0.88
C LEU A 76 -3.27 -5.59 -0.74
N LEU A 77 -4.01 -6.16 0.19
CA LEU A 77 -3.90 -7.56 0.64
C LEU A 77 -3.99 -8.57 -0.52
N LEU A 78 -5.05 -8.51 -1.31
CA LEU A 78 -5.24 -9.43 -2.42
C LEU A 78 -4.21 -9.19 -3.52
N THR A 79 -3.94 -7.93 -3.82
CA THR A 79 -2.95 -7.53 -4.82
C THR A 79 -1.57 -8.08 -4.47
N ALA A 80 -1.11 -7.91 -3.23
CA ALA A 80 0.18 -8.41 -2.77
C ALA A 80 0.28 -9.95 -2.88
N ARG A 81 -0.81 -10.66 -2.56
CA ARG A 81 -0.87 -12.11 -2.64
C ARG A 81 -0.89 -12.63 -4.07
N LEU A 82 -1.55 -11.94 -4.98
CA LEU A 82 -1.53 -12.29 -6.42
C LEU A 82 -0.18 -12.02 -7.07
N PHE A 83 0.50 -10.94 -6.71
CA PHE A 83 1.86 -10.66 -7.18
C PHE A 83 2.89 -11.67 -6.65
N GLY A 84 2.70 -12.16 -5.42
CA GLY A 84 3.74 -12.74 -4.59
C GLY A 84 4.58 -11.65 -3.91
N LEU A 85 4.92 -11.88 -2.66
CA LEU A 85 5.48 -10.84 -1.77
C LEU A 85 6.75 -10.18 -2.33
N TRP A 86 7.64 -10.96 -2.93
CA TRP A 86 8.89 -10.43 -3.46
C TRP A 86 8.64 -9.41 -4.59
N HIS A 87 7.84 -9.78 -5.59
CA HIS A 87 7.53 -8.90 -6.71
C HIS A 87 6.70 -7.70 -6.27
N PHE A 88 5.72 -7.92 -5.39
CA PHE A 88 4.97 -6.83 -4.80
C PHE A 88 5.89 -5.82 -4.11
N ASN A 89 6.84 -6.27 -3.28
CA ASN A 89 7.76 -5.38 -2.60
C ASN A 89 8.61 -4.54 -3.55
N GLN A 90 9.05 -5.10 -4.67
CA GLN A 90 9.78 -4.33 -5.69
C GLN A 90 8.93 -3.20 -6.29
N TYR A 91 7.65 -3.49 -6.62
CA TYR A 91 6.73 -2.47 -7.12
C TYR A 91 6.32 -1.48 -6.05
N ALA A 92 6.08 -1.93 -4.84
CA ALA A 92 5.78 -1.09 -3.69
C ALA A 92 6.90 -0.09 -3.38
N LEU A 93 8.17 -0.53 -3.42
CA LEU A 93 9.32 0.37 -3.27
C LEU A 93 9.38 1.42 -4.37
N ARG A 94 9.19 1.03 -5.65
CA ARG A 94 9.16 1.98 -6.78
C ARG A 94 8.00 2.96 -6.66
N PHE A 95 6.83 2.47 -6.25
CA PHE A 95 5.67 3.32 -5.99
C PHE A 95 5.96 4.34 -4.90
N LEU A 96 6.48 3.93 -3.75
CA LEU A 96 6.79 4.81 -2.62
C LEU A 96 7.93 5.81 -2.91
N GLN A 97 8.85 5.47 -3.81
CA GLN A 97 9.88 6.41 -4.29
C GLN A 97 9.25 7.51 -5.15
N LYS A 98 8.32 7.16 -6.05
CA LYS A 98 7.60 8.09 -6.92
C LYS A 98 6.53 8.88 -6.14
N HIS A 99 5.90 8.23 -5.15
CA HIS A 99 4.80 8.76 -4.34
C HIS A 99 5.11 8.63 -2.84
N PRO A 100 6.05 9.40 -2.30
CA PRO A 100 6.40 9.33 -0.88
C PRO A 100 5.19 9.72 -0.01
N PRO A 101 5.06 9.13 1.19
CA PRO A 101 3.98 9.46 2.11
C PRO A 101 3.96 10.96 2.43
N ARG A 102 2.81 11.60 2.22
CA ARG A 102 2.60 13.05 2.49
C ARG A 102 1.63 13.30 3.63
N HIS A 103 0.97 12.25 4.10
CA HIS A 103 -0.01 12.32 5.18
C HIS A 103 0.51 11.56 6.39
N TYR A 104 0.14 12.02 7.57
CA TYR A 104 0.41 11.30 8.82
C TYR A 104 -0.44 10.02 8.95
N GLU A 105 -1.58 9.96 8.24
CA GLU A 105 -2.43 8.77 8.16
C GLU A 105 -1.83 7.77 7.18
N LEU A 106 -1.16 6.75 7.71
CA LEU A 106 -0.50 5.72 6.89
C LEU A 106 -1.46 4.91 6.01
N ARG A 107 -2.73 4.81 6.37
CA ARG A 107 -3.75 4.15 5.52
C ARG A 107 -3.90 4.79 4.13
N ARG A 108 -3.52 6.05 3.97
CA ARG A 108 -3.52 6.75 2.68
C ARG A 108 -2.28 6.49 1.83
N ILE A 109 -1.39 5.64 2.32
CA ILE A 109 -0.13 5.32 1.62
C ILE A 109 -0.36 4.63 0.27
N ALA A 110 -1.49 3.93 0.12
CA ALA A 110 -1.87 3.24 -1.11
C ALA A 110 -2.60 4.15 -2.13
N ASP A 111 -2.87 5.41 -1.78
CA ASP A 111 -3.54 6.35 -2.69
C ASP A 111 -2.71 6.51 -3.98
N GLY A 112 -3.35 6.24 -5.12
CA GLY A 112 -2.69 6.29 -6.43
C GLY A 112 -1.99 5.01 -6.89
N PHE A 113 -1.97 3.93 -6.09
CA PHE A 113 -1.33 2.67 -6.48
C PHE A 113 -1.98 2.04 -7.72
N GLU A 114 -3.31 2.13 -7.88
CA GLU A 114 -4.02 1.64 -9.08
C GLU A 114 -3.50 2.33 -10.36
N ALA A 115 -3.37 3.66 -10.33
CA ALA A 115 -2.87 4.42 -11.46
C ALA A 115 -1.40 4.09 -11.78
N PHE A 116 -0.56 3.97 -10.75
CA PHE A 116 0.83 3.55 -10.90
C PHE A 116 0.94 2.15 -11.53
N LEU A 117 0.11 1.20 -11.09
CA LEU A 117 0.09 -0.15 -11.64
C LEU A 117 -0.39 -0.16 -13.09
N ALA A 118 -1.40 0.64 -13.42
CA ALA A 118 -1.89 0.79 -14.79
C ALA A 118 -0.80 1.34 -15.73
N GLU A 119 -0.04 2.35 -15.30
CA GLU A 119 1.11 2.90 -16.02
C GLU A 119 2.21 1.84 -16.23
N ALA A 120 2.53 1.06 -15.19
CA ALA A 120 3.52 -0.01 -15.29
C ALA A 120 3.10 -1.13 -16.26
N ILE A 121 1.81 -1.41 -16.34
CA ILE A 121 1.25 -2.38 -17.31
C ILE A 121 1.31 -1.85 -18.74
N GLN A 122 0.95 -0.57 -18.94
CA GLN A 122 0.96 0.07 -20.27
C GLN A 122 2.37 0.20 -20.84
N SER A 123 3.35 0.53 -19.99
CA SER A 123 4.77 0.65 -20.39
C SER A 123 5.48 -0.69 -20.51
N GLU A 124 4.76 -1.82 -20.39
CA GLU A 124 5.33 -3.18 -20.38
C GLU A 124 6.47 -3.39 -19.35
N SER A 125 6.62 -2.45 -18.42
CA SER A 125 7.65 -2.52 -17.37
C SER A 125 7.27 -3.49 -16.24
N LEU A 126 6.04 -4.04 -16.26
CA LEU A 126 5.57 -4.98 -15.27
C LEU A 126 6.21 -6.36 -15.50
N GLN A 127 7.14 -6.72 -14.65
CA GLN A 127 7.73 -8.05 -14.59
C GLN A 127 7.02 -8.89 -13.52
N LEU A 128 6.43 -9.99 -13.94
CA LEU A 128 5.86 -11.01 -13.05
C LEU A 128 6.84 -12.17 -12.92
N GLU A 129 6.67 -12.95 -11.86
CA GLU A 129 7.51 -14.11 -11.61
C GLU A 129 7.45 -15.11 -12.77
N PRO A 130 8.60 -15.50 -13.38
CA PRO A 130 8.61 -16.40 -14.53
C PRO A 130 7.97 -17.78 -14.28
N THR A 131 7.95 -18.19 -13.02
CA THR A 131 7.43 -19.50 -12.58
C THR A 131 5.91 -19.52 -12.40
N ARG A 132 5.25 -18.37 -12.51
CA ARG A 132 3.79 -18.30 -12.41
C ARG A 132 3.14 -18.41 -13.80
N PRO A 133 2.06 -19.20 -13.92
CA PRO A 133 1.23 -19.14 -15.10
C PRO A 133 0.79 -17.68 -15.31
N ALA A 134 0.76 -17.24 -16.55
CA ALA A 134 0.54 -15.84 -16.92
C ALA A 134 -0.67 -15.25 -16.18
N LEU A 135 -0.39 -14.53 -15.11
CA LEU A 135 -1.42 -13.82 -14.36
C LEU A 135 -1.92 -12.67 -15.23
N PRO A 136 -3.23 -12.65 -15.59
CA PRO A 136 -3.76 -11.59 -16.43
C PRO A 136 -3.55 -10.21 -15.77
N ARG A 137 -2.91 -9.30 -16.50
CA ARG A 137 -2.66 -7.93 -16.01
C ARG A 137 -3.94 -7.22 -15.59
N ALA A 138 -5.05 -7.51 -16.28
CA ALA A 138 -6.37 -7.00 -15.93
C ALA A 138 -6.87 -7.51 -14.56
N ALA A 139 -6.54 -8.74 -14.19
CA ALA A 139 -6.89 -9.27 -12.87
C ALA A 139 -6.15 -8.55 -11.74
N LEU A 140 -4.86 -8.21 -11.95
CA LEU A 140 -4.09 -7.41 -11.00
C LEU A 140 -4.67 -6.01 -10.79
N LEU A 141 -5.07 -5.34 -11.87
CA LEU A 141 -5.73 -4.04 -11.79
C LEU A 141 -7.07 -4.12 -11.06
N GLN A 142 -7.87 -5.16 -11.34
CA GLN A 142 -9.13 -5.37 -10.64
C GLN A 142 -8.88 -5.67 -9.14
N ALA A 143 -7.86 -6.44 -8.80
CA ALA A 143 -7.51 -6.72 -7.41
C ALA A 143 -7.10 -5.44 -6.66
N ALA A 144 -6.23 -4.61 -7.24
CA ALA A 144 -5.84 -3.32 -6.65
C ALA A 144 -7.05 -2.40 -6.46
N LYS A 145 -7.93 -2.31 -7.46
CA LYS A 145 -9.17 -1.54 -7.36
C LYS A 145 -10.10 -2.07 -6.27
N LEU A 146 -10.19 -3.39 -6.10
CA LEU A 146 -10.99 -4.01 -5.06
C LEU A 146 -10.45 -3.68 -3.67
N ASP A 147 -9.14 -3.88 -3.44
CA ASP A 147 -8.48 -3.57 -2.18
C ASP A 147 -8.69 -2.10 -1.79
N LEU A 148 -8.44 -1.16 -2.70
CA LEU A 148 -8.64 0.27 -2.49
C LEU A 148 -10.11 0.64 -2.27
N SER A 149 -11.04 -0.09 -2.88
CA SER A 149 -12.47 0.11 -2.65
C SER A 149 -12.88 -0.31 -1.23
N PHE A 150 -12.36 -1.44 -0.73
CA PHE A 150 -12.55 -1.86 0.65
C PHE A 150 -11.96 -0.83 1.64
N ALA A 151 -10.73 -0.39 1.43
CA ALA A 151 -10.09 0.62 2.27
C ALA A 151 -10.91 1.92 2.32
N ARG A 152 -11.41 2.38 1.17
CA ARG A 152 -12.26 3.58 1.07
C ARG A 152 -13.56 3.43 1.85
N VAL A 153 -14.26 2.31 1.69
CA VAL A 153 -15.54 2.06 2.36
C VAL A 153 -15.32 1.96 3.87
N PHE A 154 -14.30 1.20 4.29
CA PHE A 154 -13.97 1.03 5.71
C PHE A 154 -13.57 2.34 6.40
N CYS A 155 -12.88 3.23 5.68
CA CYS A 155 -12.41 4.52 6.19
C CYS A 155 -13.41 5.66 5.96
N ALA A 156 -14.57 5.38 5.36
CA ALA A 156 -15.58 6.41 5.13
C ALA A 156 -16.10 6.97 6.47
N PRO A 157 -16.35 8.28 6.55
CA PRO A 157 -16.91 8.86 7.76
C PRO A 157 -18.25 8.21 8.09
N PRO A 158 -18.59 8.04 9.37
CA PRO A 158 -19.87 7.48 9.77
C PRO A 158 -21.01 8.35 9.24
N VAL A 159 -22.03 7.70 8.70
CA VAL A 159 -23.23 8.38 8.22
C VAL A 159 -24.15 8.64 9.41
N PRO A 160 -24.68 9.85 9.57
CA PRO A 160 -25.67 10.13 10.59
C PRO A 160 -26.85 9.16 10.44
N ARG A 161 -27.28 8.54 11.53
CA ARG A 161 -28.48 7.72 11.53
C ARG A 161 -29.68 8.60 11.20
N LEU A 162 -30.43 8.19 10.20
CA LEU A 162 -31.69 8.87 9.87
C LEU A 162 -32.74 8.43 10.89
N ASP A 163 -33.21 9.38 11.70
CA ASP A 163 -34.33 9.12 12.60
C ASP A 163 -35.65 9.23 11.82
N LEU A 164 -36.32 8.10 11.66
CA LEU A 164 -37.58 7.98 10.96
C LEU A 164 -38.75 7.75 11.92
N THR A 165 -38.53 7.70 13.24
CA THR A 165 -39.52 7.32 14.25
C THR A 165 -40.73 8.26 14.34
N HIS A 166 -40.56 9.51 13.94
CA HIS A 166 -41.58 10.53 14.01
C HIS A 166 -42.22 10.90 12.67
N ARG A 167 -41.92 10.16 11.61
CA ARG A 167 -42.45 10.42 10.26
C ARG A 167 -43.68 9.60 9.97
N ALA A 168 -44.70 10.23 9.35
CA ALA A 168 -45.87 9.52 8.89
C ALA A 168 -45.55 8.54 7.75
N PRO A 169 -46.23 7.38 7.65
CA PRO A 169 -45.99 6.41 6.57
C PRO A 169 -46.04 7.00 5.16
N ALA A 170 -46.92 7.95 4.93
CA ALA A 170 -47.05 8.65 3.64
C ALA A 170 -45.81 9.49 3.29
N GLU A 171 -45.14 10.07 4.29
CA GLU A 171 -43.89 10.83 4.10
C GLU A 171 -42.74 9.90 3.80
N LEU A 172 -42.72 8.70 4.37
CA LEU A 172 -41.67 7.70 4.13
C LEU A 172 -41.60 7.26 2.65
N LEU A 173 -42.74 7.19 1.99
CA LEU A 173 -42.88 6.86 0.57
C LEU A 173 -42.33 7.94 -0.37
N GLN A 174 -42.19 9.17 0.12
CA GLN A 174 -41.69 10.31 -0.65
C GLN A 174 -40.18 10.55 -0.42
N LEU A 175 -39.56 9.83 0.51
CA LEU A 175 -38.13 9.97 0.80
C LEU A 175 -37.29 9.53 -0.38
N ARG A 176 -36.35 10.40 -0.77
CA ARG A 176 -35.29 10.05 -1.72
C ARG A 176 -34.04 9.75 -0.94
N PHE A 177 -33.56 8.50 -1.03
CA PHE A 177 -32.32 8.08 -0.42
C PHE A 177 -31.16 8.36 -1.35
N LYS A 178 -30.17 9.07 -0.86
CA LYS A 178 -28.89 9.23 -1.53
C LYS A 178 -27.91 8.25 -0.89
N PRO A 179 -27.24 7.39 -1.67
CA PRO A 179 -26.21 6.53 -1.13
C PRO A 179 -25.14 7.34 -0.41
N SER A 180 -24.68 6.85 0.74
CA SER A 180 -23.60 7.49 1.49
C SER A 180 -22.28 7.36 0.76
N ALA A 181 -21.25 8.13 1.18
CA ALA A 181 -19.87 7.93 0.70
C ALA A 181 -19.28 6.58 1.13
N ALA A 182 -19.94 5.87 2.07
CA ALA A 182 -19.50 4.59 2.61
C ALA A 182 -19.94 3.40 1.74
N TYR A 183 -19.98 3.56 0.43
CA TYR A 183 -20.18 2.43 -0.48
C TYR A 183 -19.31 2.55 -1.72
N ALA A 184 -18.99 1.41 -2.32
CA ALA A 184 -18.31 1.35 -3.61
C ALA A 184 -18.99 0.32 -4.51
N ARG A 185 -19.09 0.63 -5.81
CA ARG A 185 -19.47 -0.35 -6.83
C ARG A 185 -18.22 -1.01 -7.38
N PHE A 186 -18.26 -2.31 -7.48
CA PHE A 186 -17.17 -3.10 -8.03
C PHE A 186 -17.70 -4.11 -9.03
N THR A 187 -17.03 -4.21 -10.18
CA THR A 187 -17.32 -5.21 -11.20
C THR A 187 -16.12 -6.13 -11.31
N GLU A 188 -16.34 -7.44 -11.13
CA GLU A 188 -15.29 -8.44 -11.21
C GLU A 188 -15.48 -9.35 -12.40
N SER A 189 -14.37 -9.63 -13.09
CA SER A 189 -14.28 -10.65 -14.13
C SER A 189 -13.70 -11.97 -13.62
N TRP A 190 -13.08 -11.96 -12.47
CA TRP A 190 -12.57 -13.10 -11.71
C TRP A 190 -13.19 -13.10 -10.32
N PRO A 191 -13.30 -14.23 -9.60
CA PRO A 191 -13.94 -14.29 -8.27
C PRO A 191 -13.07 -13.64 -7.16
N LEU A 192 -12.69 -12.37 -7.37
CA LEU A 192 -11.74 -11.63 -6.54
C LEU A 192 -12.32 -11.29 -5.16
N VAL A 193 -13.62 -11.02 -5.07
CA VAL A 193 -14.28 -10.71 -3.80
C VAL A 193 -14.23 -11.92 -2.86
N LYS A 194 -14.49 -13.12 -3.40
CA LYS A 194 -14.35 -14.36 -2.64
C LYS A 194 -12.88 -14.60 -2.27
N LEU A 195 -11.98 -14.49 -3.25
CA LEU A 195 -10.55 -14.72 -3.05
C LEU A 195 -9.96 -13.78 -1.99
N ARG A 196 -10.36 -12.50 -1.99
CA ARG A 196 -9.93 -11.53 -0.98
C ARG A 196 -10.38 -11.92 0.43
N ARG A 197 -11.60 -12.41 0.57
CA ARG A 197 -12.12 -12.89 1.87
C ARG A 197 -11.32 -14.08 2.38
N ASP A 198 -11.07 -15.05 1.49
CA ASP A 198 -10.32 -16.27 1.83
C ASP A 198 -8.85 -15.94 2.18
N CYS A 199 -8.26 -14.86 1.60
CA CYS A 199 -6.89 -14.40 1.89
C CYS A 199 -6.66 -13.99 3.35
N VAL A 200 -7.69 -13.55 4.06
CA VAL A 200 -7.56 -13.09 5.46
C VAL A 200 -7.23 -14.26 6.39
N GLU A 201 -7.65 -15.48 6.02
CA GLU A 201 -7.52 -16.68 6.84
C GLU A 201 -6.21 -17.44 6.57
N GLU A 202 -5.53 -17.18 5.46
CA GLU A 202 -4.32 -17.89 5.05
C GLU A 202 -3.02 -17.13 5.40
N ARG A 203 -1.90 -17.86 5.48
CA ARG A 203 -0.57 -17.27 5.71
C ARG A 203 -0.19 -16.29 4.61
N ALA A 204 0.32 -15.13 5.01
CA ALA A 204 0.62 -14.01 4.11
C ALA A 204 1.73 -14.27 3.07
N ASP A 205 2.58 -15.27 3.27
CA ASP A 205 3.73 -15.62 2.42
C ASP A 205 3.38 -16.53 1.23
N THR A 206 2.19 -17.15 1.26
CA THR A 206 1.75 -18.04 0.19
C THR A 206 1.13 -17.27 -0.96
N ALA A 207 1.72 -17.42 -2.14
CA ALA A 207 1.14 -16.86 -3.35
C ALA A 207 -0.19 -17.55 -3.70
N LEU A 208 -1.22 -16.77 -4.02
CA LEU A 208 -2.53 -17.30 -4.35
C LEU A 208 -2.64 -17.60 -5.86
N PRO A 209 -3.17 -18.77 -6.23
CA PRO A 209 -3.56 -19.04 -7.61
C PRO A 209 -4.79 -18.19 -7.95
N LEU A 210 -4.80 -17.60 -9.14
CA LEU A 210 -5.98 -16.91 -9.65
C LEU A 210 -6.98 -17.97 -10.19
N PRO A 211 -8.21 -17.99 -9.69
CA PRO A 211 -9.24 -18.87 -10.25
C PRO A 211 -9.62 -18.49 -11.68
N ALA A 212 -10.33 -19.37 -12.38
CA ALA A 212 -10.85 -19.08 -13.72
C ALA A 212 -11.76 -17.83 -13.73
N ALA A 213 -11.74 -17.10 -14.82
CA ALA A 213 -12.64 -15.96 -15.03
C ALA A 213 -14.09 -16.42 -15.02
N HIS A 214 -14.98 -15.50 -14.64
CA HIS A 214 -16.41 -15.70 -14.80
C HIS A 214 -16.80 -15.67 -16.29
N GLU A 215 -17.82 -16.44 -16.67
CA GLU A 215 -18.41 -16.35 -18.01
C GLU A 215 -19.00 -14.97 -18.30
N GLN A 216 -19.55 -14.34 -17.26
CA GLN A 216 -20.06 -12.98 -17.30
C GLN A 216 -19.58 -12.20 -16.09
N PRO A 217 -19.26 -10.90 -16.24
CA PRO A 217 -18.85 -10.06 -15.11
C PRO A 217 -19.92 -10.02 -14.00
N ARG A 218 -19.47 -10.05 -12.74
CA ARG A 218 -20.35 -9.91 -11.57
C ARG A 218 -20.24 -8.52 -10.99
N HIS A 219 -21.36 -8.02 -10.48
CA HIS A 219 -21.44 -6.69 -9.89
C HIS A 219 -21.66 -6.80 -8.38
N TRP A 220 -20.89 -6.02 -7.65
CA TRP A 220 -20.92 -5.97 -6.19
C TRP A 220 -21.19 -4.56 -5.71
N LEU A 221 -21.88 -4.47 -4.58
CA LEU A 221 -21.98 -3.27 -3.77
C LEU A 221 -21.24 -3.57 -2.47
N LEU A 222 -20.17 -2.82 -2.21
CA LEU A 222 -19.38 -2.87 -0.98
C LEU A 222 -19.88 -1.78 -0.04
N PHE A 223 -20.14 -2.09 1.23
CA PHE A 223 -20.63 -1.15 2.24
C PHE A 223 -20.21 -1.58 3.65
#